data_b33db522f03a84459bb8c2a44c94dea1
#
_entry.id   b33db522f03a84459bb8c2a44c94dea1
#
_cell.length_a   1.000
_cell.length_b   1.000
_cell.length_c   1.000
_cell.angle_alpha   90.00
_cell.angle_beta   90.00
_cell.angle_gamma   90.00
#
_symmetry.space_group_name_H-M   'P 1'
#
loop_
_entity.id
_entity.type
_entity.pdbx_description
1 polymer ?
#
loop_
_entity_poly.entity_id
_entity_poly.type
_entity_poly.pdbx_seq_one_letter_code
_entity_poly.pdbx_strand_id
1 'polypeptide(L)'
;ISVPLATELESDEPPAAKHSEDLVDALVEVARDEDPPDPAVDQALLEADLMRAIAAEEGARAAVTDDERVMAYIGQIQRDIAQNWSRPPSARNGMEAILRVFLVPTGEVVDVQIAESSGNTAFDRSALVAVERVDRFSVPADSALFEQSFREFTLLFRPEDLRL
;
A
#
# COMPACT_ATOMS: atom_id res chain seq x y z
N ILE A 1 -41.59 50.84 29.67
CA ILE A 1 -43.01 50.98 30.00
C ILE A 1 -43.84 50.54 28.79
N SER A 2 -44.65 49.55 29.06
CA SER A 2 -45.94 49.19 28.45
C SER A 2 -45.95 48.36 27.17
N VAL A 3 -46.28 47.14 27.37
CA VAL A 3 -47.14 46.30 26.56
C VAL A 3 -48.52 46.96 26.45
N PRO A 4 -49.36 46.68 25.47
CA PRO A 4 -50.18 45.46 25.41
C PRO A 4 -50.32 44.89 24.01
N LEU A 5 -50.45 43.56 23.90
CA LEU A 5 -51.60 42.66 24.08
C LEU A 5 -52.75 42.88 23.10
N ALA A 6 -53.15 41.76 22.60
CA ALA A 6 -54.42 41.31 22.05
C ALA A 6 -54.48 41.18 20.53
N THR A 7 -54.56 39.91 20.14
CA THR A 7 -55.79 39.16 19.84
C THR A 7 -56.43 39.62 18.55
N GLU A 8 -56.47 38.80 17.54
CA GLU A 8 -57.75 38.16 17.19
C GLU A 8 -57.55 37.05 16.17
N LEU A 9 -58.15 35.95 16.52
CA LEU A 9 -58.52 34.84 15.68
C LEU A 9 -59.41 35.33 14.51
N GLU A 10 -59.06 34.90 13.32
CA GLU A 10 -60.14 34.64 12.38
C GLU A 10 -59.81 33.43 11.54
N SER A 11 -60.62 32.44 11.78
CA SER A 11 -60.80 31.24 11.04
C SER A 11 -61.27 31.59 9.63
N ASP A 12 -60.56 31.08 8.62
CA ASP A 12 -61.24 30.83 7.37
C ASP A 12 -60.85 29.49 6.84
N GLU A 13 -61.88 28.70 6.69
CA GLU A 13 -61.96 27.28 6.31
C GLU A 13 -61.66 27.13 4.81
N PRO A 14 -60.99 26.09 4.38
CA PRO A 14 -60.66 25.92 2.97
C PRO A 14 -61.88 25.40 2.18
N PRO A 15 -62.05 25.82 0.94
CA PRO A 15 -62.97 25.17 0.06
C PRO A 15 -62.36 23.85 -0.42
N ALA A 16 -63.08 22.82 -0.17
CA ALA A 16 -62.86 21.44 -0.51
C ALA A 16 -62.52 21.21 -1.99
N ALA A 17 -61.62 20.27 -2.16
CA ALA A 17 -61.60 19.22 -3.17
C ALA A 17 -62.08 19.56 -4.60
N LYS A 18 -61.14 19.66 -5.50
CA LYS A 18 -61.29 19.22 -6.92
C LYS A 18 -59.93 19.25 -7.66
N HIS A 19 -58.85 18.69 -7.13
CA HIS A 19 -57.61 18.53 -7.91
C HIS A 19 -56.81 17.29 -7.53
N SER A 20 -57.44 16.25 -6.98
CA SER A 20 -56.78 15.00 -6.62
C SER A 20 -56.97 13.86 -7.59
N GLU A 21 -57.74 14.06 -8.68
CA GLU A 21 -57.94 13.02 -9.69
C GLU A 21 -57.04 13.17 -10.91
N ASP A 22 -56.48 14.37 -11.15
CA ASP A 22 -55.60 14.62 -12.29
C ASP A 22 -54.09 14.32 -12.03
N LEU A 23 -53.72 14.14 -10.73
CA LEU A 23 -52.33 13.83 -10.37
C LEU A 23 -52.04 12.33 -10.30
N VAL A 24 -53.04 11.48 -10.19
CA VAL A 24 -52.88 10.02 -10.15
C VAL A 24 -52.78 9.44 -11.58
N ASP A 25 -53.35 10.11 -12.56
CA ASP A 25 -53.29 9.65 -13.96
C ASP A 25 -51.94 9.99 -14.60
N ALA A 26 -51.34 11.09 -14.22
CA ALA A 26 -49.99 11.46 -14.69
C ALA A 26 -48.88 10.63 -14.05
N LEU A 27 -49.08 10.08 -12.83
CA LEU A 27 -48.11 9.22 -12.13
C LEU A 27 -48.15 7.77 -12.63
N VAL A 28 -49.28 7.33 -13.24
CA VAL A 28 -49.42 5.97 -13.77
C VAL A 28 -48.83 5.86 -15.18
N GLU A 29 -48.70 6.99 -15.93
CA GLU A 29 -48.17 6.97 -17.29
C GLU A 29 -46.62 7.04 -17.36
N VAL A 30 -45.95 7.54 -16.34
CA VAL A 30 -44.47 7.53 -16.23
C VAL A 30 -43.90 6.17 -15.75
N ALA A 31 -44.74 5.30 -15.19
CA ALA A 31 -44.31 3.97 -14.69
C ALA A 31 -44.43 2.85 -15.75
N ARG A 32 -44.73 3.16 -17.00
CA ARG A 32 -44.95 2.13 -18.03
C ARG A 32 -43.85 1.96 -19.07
N ASP A 33 -42.77 2.77 -18.99
CA ASP A 33 -41.61 2.70 -19.92
C ASP A 33 -40.30 2.23 -19.25
N GLU A 34 -40.37 1.66 -18.03
CA GLU A 34 -39.24 0.88 -17.55
C GLU A 34 -39.45 -0.56 -18.03
N ASP A 35 -38.86 -0.88 -19.15
CA ASP A 35 -38.62 -2.26 -19.57
C ASP A 35 -38.00 -2.99 -18.37
N PRO A 36 -38.51 -4.17 -17.98
CA PRO A 36 -37.89 -4.94 -16.92
C PRO A 36 -36.43 -5.19 -17.32
N PRO A 37 -35.47 -5.00 -16.40
CA PRO A 37 -34.06 -5.20 -16.70
C PRO A 37 -33.87 -6.57 -17.31
N ASP A 38 -33.22 -6.59 -18.50
CA ASP A 38 -32.95 -7.82 -19.22
C ASP A 38 -32.13 -8.74 -18.31
N PRO A 39 -32.64 -9.92 -17.92
CA PRO A 39 -31.94 -10.83 -17.00
C PRO A 39 -30.56 -11.25 -17.53
N ALA A 40 -30.29 -11.10 -18.81
CA ALA A 40 -29.00 -11.38 -19.42
C ALA A 40 -27.97 -10.29 -19.09
N VAL A 41 -28.39 -9.03 -18.89
CA VAL A 41 -27.49 -7.93 -18.50
C VAL A 41 -27.10 -8.07 -17.04
N ASP A 42 -28.02 -8.44 -16.17
CA ASP A 42 -27.74 -8.67 -14.75
C ASP A 42 -26.80 -9.86 -14.53
N GLN A 43 -26.95 -10.93 -15.30
CA GLN A 43 -26.04 -12.08 -15.26
C GLN A 43 -24.64 -11.71 -15.75
N ALA A 44 -24.51 -10.96 -16.83
CA ALA A 44 -23.23 -10.53 -17.37
C ALA A 44 -22.48 -9.61 -16.36
N LEU A 45 -23.18 -8.73 -15.66
CA LEU A 45 -22.62 -7.88 -14.62
C LEU A 45 -22.13 -8.70 -13.43
N LEU A 46 -22.93 -9.67 -12.99
CA LEU A 46 -22.58 -10.55 -11.86
C LEU A 46 -21.36 -11.42 -12.21
N GLU A 47 -21.28 -11.97 -13.43
CA GLU A 47 -20.13 -12.73 -13.89
C GLU A 47 -18.87 -11.86 -13.97
N ALA A 48 -18.99 -10.62 -14.47
CA ALA A 48 -17.89 -9.67 -14.53
C ALA A 48 -17.37 -9.29 -13.12
N ASP A 49 -18.27 -9.08 -12.17
CA ASP A 49 -17.89 -8.77 -10.79
C ASP A 49 -17.24 -9.98 -10.09
N LEU A 50 -17.73 -11.18 -10.36
CA LEU A 50 -17.13 -12.42 -9.85
C LEU A 50 -15.73 -12.62 -10.41
N MET A 51 -15.54 -12.45 -11.73
CA MET A 51 -14.23 -12.56 -12.37
C MET A 51 -13.25 -11.51 -11.83
N ARG A 52 -13.73 -10.30 -11.59
CA ARG A 52 -12.91 -9.23 -10.98
C ARG A 52 -12.51 -9.58 -9.54
N ALA A 53 -13.41 -10.14 -8.75
CA ALA A 53 -13.14 -10.57 -7.38
C ALA A 53 -12.10 -11.72 -7.35
N ILE A 54 -12.22 -12.71 -8.24
CA ILE A 54 -11.26 -13.81 -8.37
C ILE A 54 -9.88 -13.27 -8.77
N ALA A 55 -9.79 -12.40 -9.77
CA ALA A 55 -8.54 -11.80 -10.20
C ALA A 55 -7.87 -10.96 -9.09
N ALA A 56 -8.67 -10.25 -8.30
CA ALA A 56 -8.17 -9.47 -7.17
C ALA A 56 -7.61 -10.38 -6.06
N GLU A 57 -8.27 -11.51 -5.79
CA GLU A 57 -7.82 -12.48 -4.80
C GLU A 57 -6.53 -13.20 -5.23
N GLU A 58 -6.44 -13.59 -6.49
CA GLU A 58 -5.22 -14.18 -7.06
C GLU A 58 -4.05 -13.17 -7.03
N GLY A 59 -4.31 -11.92 -7.38
CA GLY A 59 -3.32 -10.85 -7.30
C GLY A 59 -2.82 -10.60 -5.87
N ALA A 60 -3.73 -10.61 -4.89
CA ALA A 60 -3.37 -10.46 -3.49
C ALA A 60 -2.54 -11.64 -2.97
N ARG A 61 -2.86 -12.88 -3.38
CA ARG A 61 -2.07 -14.08 -3.02
C ARG A 61 -0.68 -14.04 -3.65
N ALA A 62 -0.57 -13.63 -4.93
CA ALA A 62 0.71 -13.49 -5.59
C ALA A 62 1.59 -12.44 -4.89
N ALA A 63 1.02 -11.29 -4.51
CA ALA A 63 1.74 -10.25 -3.78
C ALA A 63 2.28 -10.74 -2.43
N VAL A 64 1.49 -11.49 -1.65
CA VAL A 64 1.95 -12.07 -0.37
C VAL A 64 3.11 -13.04 -0.59
N THR A 65 3.06 -13.86 -1.65
CA THR A 65 4.14 -14.80 -1.97
C THR A 65 5.42 -14.07 -2.38
N ASP A 66 5.30 -12.97 -3.11
CA ASP A 66 6.45 -12.15 -3.51
C ASP A 66 7.07 -11.42 -2.33
N ASP A 67 6.27 -10.90 -1.41
CA ASP A 67 6.76 -10.30 -0.16
C ASP A 67 7.51 -11.32 0.72
N GLU A 68 7.01 -12.54 0.83
CA GLU A 68 7.69 -13.63 1.56
C GLU A 68 9.04 -13.98 0.92
N ARG A 69 9.12 -14.02 -0.41
CA ARG A 69 10.37 -14.25 -1.15
C ARG A 69 11.36 -13.10 -0.91
N VAL A 70 10.90 -11.86 -1.03
CA VAL A 70 11.73 -10.66 -0.77
C VAL A 70 12.31 -10.73 0.64
N MET A 71 11.51 -11.04 1.66
CA MET A 71 11.98 -11.16 3.04
C MET A 71 13.02 -12.27 3.23
N ALA A 72 12.88 -13.40 2.54
CA ALA A 72 13.85 -14.48 2.57
C ALA A 72 15.21 -14.06 1.99
N TYR A 73 15.22 -13.34 0.85
CA TYR A 73 16.45 -12.81 0.26
C TYR A 73 17.08 -11.72 1.12
N ILE A 74 16.30 -10.81 1.71
CA ILE A 74 16.80 -9.80 2.64
C ILE A 74 17.48 -10.46 3.84
N GLY A 75 16.86 -11.50 4.40
CA GLY A 75 17.47 -12.28 5.49
C GLY A 75 18.79 -12.95 5.10
N GLN A 76 18.93 -13.41 3.85
CA GLN A 76 20.18 -13.95 3.34
C GLN A 76 21.23 -12.86 3.19
N ILE A 77 20.88 -11.73 2.57
CA ILE A 77 21.75 -10.56 2.41
C ILE A 77 22.30 -10.09 3.76
N GLN A 78 21.44 -10.01 4.77
CA GLN A 78 21.88 -9.65 6.13
C GLN A 78 22.89 -10.62 6.72
N ARG A 79 22.69 -11.92 6.54
CA ARG A 79 23.65 -12.95 6.99
C ARG A 79 25.00 -12.85 6.27
N ASP A 80 24.97 -12.65 4.94
CA ASP A 80 26.18 -12.53 4.13
C ASP A 80 27.00 -11.31 4.55
N ILE A 81 26.35 -10.19 4.81
CA ILE A 81 27.00 -8.98 5.33
C ILE A 81 27.54 -9.21 6.74
N ALA A 82 26.77 -9.84 7.63
CA ALA A 82 27.21 -10.11 9.02
C ALA A 82 28.49 -10.97 9.06
N GLN A 83 28.60 -11.96 8.17
CA GLN A 83 29.78 -12.83 8.07
C GLN A 83 31.01 -12.07 7.57
N ASN A 84 30.83 -11.06 6.72
CA ASN A 84 31.91 -10.26 6.16
C ASN A 84 32.21 -8.99 6.96
N TRP A 85 31.43 -8.72 8.00
CA TRP A 85 31.61 -7.53 8.81
C TRP A 85 32.69 -7.70 9.88
N SER A 86 33.60 -6.76 9.95
CA SER A 86 34.58 -6.65 11.03
C SER A 86 34.17 -5.51 11.94
N ARG A 87 33.75 -5.83 13.17
CA ARG A 87 33.33 -4.84 14.17
C ARG A 87 34.49 -3.94 14.56
N PRO A 88 34.43 -2.61 14.33
CA PRO A 88 35.45 -1.70 14.81
C PRO A 88 35.36 -1.54 16.34
N PRO A 89 36.48 -1.25 17.05
CA PRO A 89 36.48 -1.06 18.49
C PRO A 89 35.57 0.08 18.98
N SER A 90 35.30 1.04 18.12
CA SER A 90 34.42 2.18 18.39
C SER A 90 32.93 1.87 18.24
N ALA A 91 32.58 0.73 17.63
CA ALA A 91 31.18 0.34 17.45
C ALA A 91 30.51 0.01 18.77
N ARG A 92 29.47 0.75 19.09
CA ARG A 92 28.66 0.57 20.30
C ARG A 92 27.23 0.21 19.91
N ASN A 93 26.53 -0.48 20.80
CA ASN A 93 25.13 -0.76 20.63
C ASN A 93 24.34 0.56 20.59
N GLY A 94 23.30 0.61 19.76
CA GLY A 94 22.50 1.80 19.53
C GLY A 94 23.03 2.72 18.43
N MET A 95 24.15 2.37 17.78
CA MET A 95 24.56 3.03 16.56
C MET A 95 23.79 2.46 15.39
N GLU A 96 23.33 3.33 14.49
CA GLU A 96 22.60 2.95 13.31
C GLU A 96 23.20 3.70 12.10
N ALA A 97 23.49 2.98 11.03
CA ALA A 97 23.83 3.57 9.75
C ALA A 97 22.85 3.06 8.69
N ILE A 98 22.44 3.93 7.77
CA ILE A 98 21.60 3.56 6.66
C ILE A 98 22.44 3.59 5.40
N LEU A 99 22.53 2.44 4.76
CA LEU A 99 23.24 2.25 3.51
C LEU A 99 22.25 2.11 2.36
N ARG A 100 22.52 2.73 1.25
CA ARG A 100 21.82 2.51 -0.01
C ARG A 100 22.72 1.68 -0.91
N VAL A 101 22.20 0.52 -1.33
CA VAL A 101 22.95 -0.46 -2.11
C VAL A 101 22.32 -0.60 -3.49
N PHE A 102 23.15 -0.59 -4.52
CA PHE A 102 22.73 -0.76 -5.91
C PHE A 102 23.27 -2.08 -6.45
N LEU A 103 22.37 -2.93 -6.97
CA LEU A 103 22.72 -4.22 -7.54
C LEU A 103 22.37 -4.29 -9.02
N VAL A 104 23.06 -5.18 -9.72
CA VAL A 104 22.64 -5.68 -11.04
C VAL A 104 21.89 -7.00 -10.91
N PRO A 105 21.14 -7.45 -11.94
CA PRO A 105 20.35 -8.68 -11.90
C PRO A 105 21.17 -9.95 -11.60
N THR A 106 22.48 -9.89 -11.74
CA THR A 106 23.39 -10.99 -11.34
C THR A 106 23.62 -11.07 -9.84
N GLY A 107 23.15 -10.05 -9.07
CA GLY A 107 23.38 -9.89 -7.64
C GLY A 107 24.70 -9.22 -7.26
N GLU A 108 25.49 -8.77 -8.25
CA GLU A 108 26.74 -8.04 -8.00
C GLU A 108 26.46 -6.61 -7.51
N VAL A 109 27.28 -6.15 -6.57
CA VAL A 109 27.20 -4.79 -6.03
C VAL A 109 27.84 -3.82 -7.01
N VAL A 110 27.08 -2.85 -7.48
CA VAL A 110 27.57 -1.80 -8.40
C VAL A 110 28.03 -0.57 -7.62
N ASP A 111 27.26 -0.19 -6.61
CA ASP A 111 27.56 0.99 -5.79
C ASP A 111 26.93 0.84 -4.40
N VAL A 112 27.58 1.47 -3.41
CA VAL A 112 27.11 1.54 -2.03
C VAL A 112 27.33 2.94 -1.51
N GLN A 113 26.28 3.54 -0.98
CA GLN A 113 26.31 4.91 -0.45
C GLN A 113 25.78 4.94 0.99
N ILE A 114 26.33 5.82 1.82
CA ILE A 114 25.78 6.10 3.14
C ILE A 114 24.63 7.10 2.95
N ALA A 115 23.41 6.64 3.19
CA ALA A 115 22.23 7.50 3.18
C ALA A 115 22.12 8.26 4.50
N GLU A 116 22.44 7.60 5.62
CA GLU A 116 22.46 8.21 6.95
C GLU A 116 23.66 7.67 7.76
N SER A 117 24.47 8.58 8.29
CA SER A 117 25.63 8.24 9.10
C SER A 117 25.25 7.97 10.54
N SER A 118 25.89 7.00 11.15
CA SER A 118 25.76 6.72 12.58
C SER A 118 26.39 7.78 13.50
N GLY A 119 27.09 8.77 12.93
CA GLY A 119 27.93 9.71 13.70
C GLY A 119 29.32 9.16 14.05
N ASN A 120 29.66 7.92 13.66
CA ASN A 120 30.94 7.30 13.88
C ASN A 120 31.54 6.84 12.55
N THR A 121 32.52 7.60 12.06
CA THR A 121 33.15 7.35 10.76
C THR A 121 33.78 5.95 10.64
N ALA A 122 34.33 5.40 11.73
CA ALA A 122 34.92 4.07 11.69
C ALA A 122 33.86 2.98 11.57
N PHE A 123 32.70 3.17 12.20
CA PHE A 123 31.54 2.27 12.06
C PHE A 123 30.94 2.37 10.66
N ASP A 124 30.69 3.57 10.17
CA ASP A 124 30.15 3.81 8.83
C ASP A 124 31.04 3.19 7.75
N ARG A 125 32.35 3.40 7.86
CA ARG A 125 33.31 2.79 6.93
C ARG A 125 33.32 1.27 7.02
N SER A 126 33.19 0.70 8.23
CA SER A 126 33.16 -0.75 8.39
C SER A 126 31.90 -1.36 7.76
N ALA A 127 30.79 -0.65 7.78
CA ALA A 127 29.54 -1.05 7.15
C ALA A 127 29.67 -1.06 5.62
N LEU A 128 30.26 0.00 5.01
CA LEU A 128 30.55 0.03 3.58
C LEU A 128 31.43 -1.14 3.15
N VAL A 129 32.56 -1.32 3.84
CA VAL A 129 33.51 -2.42 3.53
C VAL A 129 32.86 -3.79 3.70
N ALA A 130 31.94 -3.97 4.63
CA ALA A 130 31.25 -5.24 4.80
C ALA A 130 30.37 -5.58 3.58
N VAL A 131 29.67 -4.59 3.02
CA VAL A 131 28.86 -4.76 1.81
C VAL A 131 29.76 -4.99 0.58
N GLU A 132 30.82 -4.20 0.43
CA GLU A 132 31.78 -4.32 -0.69
C GLU A 132 32.52 -5.67 -0.70
N ARG A 133 32.73 -6.30 0.47
CA ARG A 133 33.35 -7.63 0.55
C ARG A 133 32.46 -8.76 0.09
N VAL A 134 31.16 -8.53 0.03
CA VAL A 134 30.22 -9.48 -0.55
C VAL A 134 30.19 -9.23 -2.04
N ASP A 135 30.97 -9.97 -2.81
CA ASP A 135 31.06 -9.81 -4.27
C ASP A 135 29.70 -9.98 -4.96
N ARG A 136 28.85 -10.84 -4.40
CA ARG A 136 27.53 -11.14 -4.97
C ARG A 136 26.55 -11.54 -3.90
N PHE A 137 25.37 -10.91 -3.93
CA PHE A 137 24.21 -11.29 -3.13
C PHE A 137 23.31 -12.28 -3.86
N SER A 138 22.63 -13.11 -3.10
CA SER A 138 21.53 -13.93 -3.63
C SER A 138 20.34 -13.06 -3.92
N VAL A 139 19.93 -12.99 -5.19
CA VAL A 139 18.77 -12.21 -5.66
C VAL A 139 17.80 -13.12 -6.42
N PRO A 140 16.51 -12.77 -6.50
CA PRO A 140 15.56 -13.58 -7.26
C PRO A 140 15.89 -13.58 -8.74
N ALA A 141 15.66 -14.73 -9.39
CA ALA A 141 15.80 -14.88 -10.84
C ALA A 141 14.68 -14.16 -11.62
N ASP A 142 13.61 -13.78 -10.93
CA ASP A 142 12.50 -13.02 -11.50
C ASP A 142 12.93 -11.55 -11.70
N SER A 143 12.98 -11.13 -12.96
CA SER A 143 13.41 -9.77 -13.30
C SER A 143 12.49 -8.68 -12.77
N ALA A 144 11.18 -8.92 -12.72
CA ALA A 144 10.22 -7.94 -12.23
C ALA A 144 10.39 -7.74 -10.72
N LEU A 145 10.53 -8.82 -9.97
CA LEU A 145 10.76 -8.79 -8.54
C LEU A 145 12.12 -8.16 -8.19
N PHE A 146 13.15 -8.45 -9.00
CA PHE A 146 14.46 -7.84 -8.85
C PHE A 146 14.42 -6.33 -9.05
N GLU A 147 13.84 -5.85 -10.16
CA GLU A 147 13.75 -4.43 -10.49
C GLU A 147 12.95 -3.64 -9.44
N GLN A 148 11.92 -4.25 -8.87
CA GLN A 148 11.07 -3.64 -7.87
C GLN A 148 11.72 -3.54 -6.49
N SER A 149 12.48 -4.55 -6.06
CA SER A 149 12.88 -4.70 -4.66
C SER A 149 14.38 -4.78 -4.42
N PHE A 150 15.20 -5.10 -5.44
CA PHE A 150 16.63 -5.38 -5.25
C PHE A 150 17.58 -4.53 -6.08
N ARG A 151 17.08 -3.85 -7.12
CA ARG A 151 17.91 -2.95 -7.93
C ARG A 151 18.51 -1.81 -7.10
N GLU A 152 17.71 -1.25 -6.22
CA GLU A 152 18.10 -0.26 -5.23
C GLU A 152 17.36 -0.56 -3.94
N PHE A 153 18.08 -0.84 -2.88
CA PHE A 153 17.47 -1.08 -1.58
C PHE A 153 18.25 -0.40 -0.47
N THR A 154 17.54 -0.15 0.62
CA THR A 154 18.08 0.47 1.81
C THR A 154 18.31 -0.57 2.88
N LEU A 155 19.53 -0.60 3.42
CA LEU A 155 19.94 -1.50 4.49
C LEU A 155 20.17 -0.71 5.77
N LEU A 156 19.44 -1.06 6.83
CA LEU A 156 19.71 -0.56 8.16
C LEU A 156 20.79 -1.43 8.80
N PHE A 157 21.90 -0.81 9.17
CA PHE A 157 23.07 -1.46 9.73
C PHE A 157 23.19 -1.16 11.23
N ARG A 158 23.09 -2.20 12.08
CA ARG A 158 23.21 -2.10 13.53
C ARG A 158 24.20 -3.11 14.05
N PRO A 159 25.09 -2.74 15.00
CA PRO A 159 26.06 -3.68 15.58
C PRO A 159 25.45 -4.86 16.33
N GLU A 160 24.27 -4.67 16.88
CA GLU A 160 23.51 -5.70 17.60
C GLU A 160 22.90 -6.77 16.71
N ASP A 161 22.47 -6.40 15.51
CA ASP A 161 21.80 -7.30 14.54
C ASP A 161 22.81 -8.23 13.82
N LEU A 162 24.09 -7.86 13.87
CA LEU A 162 25.19 -8.55 13.19
C LEU A 162 26.00 -9.49 14.12
N ARG A 163 25.46 -9.81 15.29
CA ARG A 163 26.02 -10.84 16.15
C ARG A 163 25.53 -12.21 15.71
N LEU A 164 26.42 -13.00 15.13
CA LEU A 164 26.25 -14.42 14.93
C LEU A 164 26.73 -15.20 16.16
#